data_864d84914ca58d3fa02b37eb039d2344
#
_entry.id   864d84914ca58d3fa02b37eb039d2344
#
_cell.length_a   1.000
_cell.length_b   1.000
_cell.length_c   1.000
_cell.angle_alpha   90.00
_cell.angle_beta   90.00
_cell.angle_gamma   90.00
#
_symmetry.space_group_name_H-M   'P 1'
#
loop_
_entity.id
_entity.type
_entity.pdbx_description
1 polymer ?
#
loop_
_entity_poly.entity_id
_entity_poly.type
_entity_poly.pdbx_seq_one_letter_code
_entity_poly.pdbx_strand_id
1 'polypeptide(L)'
;MLVPCLAVLLAGCGKKPLTPDDSGNTDPQEQTDPQDKNEPVTVSATQVKAYLEAQKDLEDRPKEAAGVIVLLYDSKYYAVDERVLSVSYEAAEGDLTGTLDDGKVTGGGKTVTMTWSNPDPYHYPVIGHGSLSGSSFGLTVLPGTFRGKFTVTTSRYTYTFTKGFTAEAGKNANVALDFAEPDEQPTRKVGVLGDSISTMDGAMVNEDYSPFYPGSDPNVTANPSIAVDAKEKTYWWKTIYNYMKHGELDVNSSWSGTRVVHEIKSGRVSKKSIGAGFVDRAYDFVDPDIILLHGGTNDKNQSSPLGTYDWDLPIGQLDENCYRSAYIKLIKMLQNRYEGVQIIIIIGDTLTPAYESSTLEIAKHFGLPYVNFVGVSVPKCKGSHPTEPGMEQMAKAIYAKCADYLP
;
A
#
# COMPACT_ATOMS: atom_id res chain seq x y z
N MET A 1 28.69 2.42 7.60
CA MET A 1 29.28 1.56 6.56
C MET A 1 28.74 2.03 5.23
N LEU A 2 29.59 2.59 4.39
CA LEU A 2 29.22 3.17 3.09
C LEU A 2 28.99 2.03 2.07
N VAL A 3 27.87 2.05 1.38
CA VAL A 3 27.60 1.21 0.22
C VAL A 3 28.08 1.96 -1.02
N PRO A 4 28.91 1.37 -1.90
CA PRO A 4 29.41 2.07 -3.08
C PRO A 4 28.40 2.10 -4.23
N CYS A 5 28.25 3.27 -4.83
CA CYS A 5 27.61 3.49 -6.14
C CYS A 5 28.28 2.66 -7.23
N LEU A 6 27.51 1.87 -7.95
CA LEU A 6 27.97 1.17 -9.14
C LEU A 6 27.76 2.06 -10.37
N ALA A 7 28.86 2.62 -10.88
CA ALA A 7 28.87 3.36 -12.14
C ALA A 7 28.92 2.36 -13.31
N VAL A 8 27.94 2.42 -14.19
CA VAL A 8 27.95 1.65 -15.46
C VAL A 8 28.77 2.43 -16.48
N LEU A 9 29.93 1.90 -16.87
CA LEU A 9 30.77 2.38 -17.94
C LEU A 9 30.18 1.97 -19.30
N LEU A 10 29.85 2.94 -20.13
CA LEU A 10 29.54 2.75 -21.54
C LEU A 10 30.84 2.51 -22.31
N ALA A 11 30.97 1.31 -22.88
CA ALA A 11 32.07 0.96 -23.77
C ALA A 11 31.80 1.52 -25.19
N GLY A 12 32.73 2.33 -25.67
CA GLY A 12 32.64 2.93 -26.99
C GLY A 12 32.90 1.96 -28.13
N CYS A 13 32.13 2.08 -29.20
CA CYS A 13 32.37 1.42 -30.47
C CYS A 13 33.54 2.04 -31.23
N GLY A 14 34.49 1.21 -31.60
CA GLY A 14 35.66 1.58 -32.37
C GLY A 14 35.31 1.89 -33.84
N LYS A 15 35.91 2.95 -34.36
CA LYS A 15 35.89 3.32 -35.77
C LYS A 15 36.87 2.46 -36.58
N LYS A 16 36.46 1.90 -37.71
CA LYS A 16 37.30 1.36 -38.74
C LYS A 16 37.79 2.47 -39.68
N PRO A 17 39.01 2.41 -40.19
CA PRO A 17 39.52 3.44 -41.10
C PRO A 17 39.02 3.27 -42.55
N LEU A 18 38.78 4.41 -43.20
CA LEU A 18 38.46 4.54 -44.60
C LEU A 18 39.75 4.54 -45.43
N THR A 19 39.77 3.77 -46.48
CA THR A 19 40.74 3.90 -47.58
C THR A 19 40.17 4.75 -48.69
N PRO A 20 40.95 5.61 -49.41
CA PRO A 20 40.47 6.43 -50.50
C PRO A 20 40.74 5.76 -51.83
N ASP A 21 39.81 5.85 -52.75
CA ASP A 21 39.99 5.95 -54.23
C ASP A 21 38.57 6.11 -54.85
N ASP A 22 38.36 6.91 -55.79
CA ASP A 22 38.86 7.42 -56.99
C ASP A 22 37.79 8.31 -57.65
N SER A 23 38.21 9.28 -58.35
CA SER A 23 37.55 10.32 -59.11
C SER A 23 36.45 9.91 -60.10
N GLY A 24 35.34 10.66 -60.10
CA GLY A 24 34.32 10.64 -61.16
C GLY A 24 33.53 11.94 -61.15
N ASN A 25 34.01 12.88 -61.97
CA ASN A 25 33.39 14.17 -62.28
C ASN A 25 32.11 13.97 -63.08
N THR A 26 30.93 14.39 -62.59
CA THR A 26 29.74 14.71 -63.36
C THR A 26 28.99 15.86 -62.71
N ASP A 27 28.64 16.85 -63.60
CA ASP A 27 27.95 18.12 -63.38
C ASP A 27 26.71 18.01 -62.43
N PRO A 28 26.44 19.02 -61.59
CA PRO A 28 25.24 19.07 -60.78
C PRO A 28 24.05 19.50 -61.64
N GLN A 29 23.16 18.58 -61.98
CA GLN A 29 21.79 18.91 -62.29
C GLN A 29 21.10 19.40 -61.03
N GLU A 30 20.61 20.60 -61.09
CA GLU A 30 19.74 21.28 -60.19
C GLU A 30 18.45 20.40 -59.98
N GLN A 31 18.45 19.51 -59.01
CA GLN A 31 17.25 18.84 -58.58
C GLN A 31 16.46 19.80 -57.70
N THR A 32 15.41 20.38 -58.29
CA THR A 32 14.37 21.06 -57.53
C THR A 32 13.79 20.06 -56.51
N ASP A 33 14.05 20.34 -55.24
CA ASP A 33 13.49 19.64 -54.08
C ASP A 33 11.96 19.62 -54.21
N PRO A 34 11.31 18.43 -54.21
CA PRO A 34 9.86 18.41 -54.12
C PRO A 34 9.46 18.98 -52.78
N GLN A 35 8.64 19.99 -52.77
CA GLN A 35 7.99 20.52 -51.57
C GLN A 35 7.51 19.36 -50.72
N ASP A 36 8.14 19.22 -49.56
CA ASP A 36 7.78 18.29 -48.53
C ASP A 36 6.37 18.70 -48.02
N LYS A 37 5.34 18.13 -48.65
CA LYS A 37 3.98 18.22 -48.14
C LYS A 37 3.98 17.37 -46.91
N ASN A 38 4.00 18.00 -45.74
CA ASN A 38 3.81 17.31 -44.48
C ASN A 38 2.54 16.44 -44.59
N GLU A 39 2.73 15.12 -44.64
CA GLU A 39 1.59 14.20 -44.59
C GLU A 39 0.88 14.33 -43.25
N PRO A 40 -0.44 14.25 -43.23
CA PRO A 40 -1.19 14.32 -41.99
C PRO A 40 -0.73 13.26 -40.99
N VAL A 41 -0.40 13.66 -39.75
CA VAL A 41 0.05 12.77 -38.70
C VAL A 41 -1.10 12.51 -37.71
N THR A 42 -1.51 11.28 -37.60
CA THR A 42 -2.54 10.89 -36.63
C THR A 42 -1.87 10.50 -35.30
N VAL A 43 -2.19 11.25 -34.25
CA VAL A 43 -1.82 10.94 -32.85
C VAL A 43 -3.00 10.25 -32.22
N SER A 44 -2.86 8.96 -31.94
CA SER A 44 -3.84 8.16 -31.20
C SER A 44 -3.33 7.83 -29.80
N ALA A 45 -4.24 7.67 -28.85
CA ALA A 45 -3.88 7.17 -27.53
C ALA A 45 -3.35 5.74 -27.65
N THR A 46 -2.11 5.53 -27.25
CA THR A 46 -1.51 4.21 -27.26
C THR A 46 -1.84 3.52 -25.95
N GLN A 47 -2.31 2.27 -25.99
CA GLN A 47 -2.39 1.44 -24.80
C GLN A 47 -0.97 1.17 -24.32
N VAL A 48 -0.67 1.57 -23.08
CA VAL A 48 0.67 1.40 -22.55
C VAL A 48 0.79 0.02 -21.92
N LYS A 49 1.76 -0.73 -22.39
CA LYS A 49 2.27 -1.96 -21.81
C LYS A 49 3.25 -1.61 -20.67
N ALA A 50 4.15 -2.44 -20.21
CA ALA A 50 5.10 -2.12 -19.14
C ALA A 50 6.06 -0.94 -19.48
N TYR A 51 6.70 -0.35 -18.47
CA TYR A 51 7.59 0.82 -18.60
C TYR A 51 8.59 0.75 -19.76
N LEU A 52 9.26 -0.39 -19.98
CA LEU A 52 10.23 -0.55 -21.07
C LEU A 52 9.58 -0.54 -22.46
N GLU A 53 8.38 -1.12 -22.59
CA GLU A 53 7.60 -1.08 -23.85
C GLU A 53 7.04 0.32 -24.11
N ALA A 54 6.60 1.01 -23.03
CA ALA A 54 6.14 2.38 -23.12
C ALA A 54 7.25 3.35 -23.58
N GLN A 55 8.50 3.16 -23.12
CA GLN A 55 9.63 3.94 -23.60
C GLN A 55 9.85 3.73 -25.10
N LYS A 56 9.80 2.48 -25.56
CA LYS A 56 9.95 2.15 -26.98
C LYS A 56 8.82 2.78 -27.82
N ASP A 57 7.58 2.67 -27.38
CA ASP A 57 6.44 3.29 -28.05
C ASP A 57 6.58 4.82 -28.10
N LEU A 58 7.18 5.44 -27.06
CA LEU A 58 7.48 6.87 -27.07
C LEU A 58 8.66 7.25 -28.00
N GLU A 59 9.62 6.35 -28.23
CA GLU A 59 10.71 6.54 -29.19
C GLU A 59 10.23 6.42 -30.63
N ASP A 60 9.29 5.50 -30.88
CA ASP A 60 8.71 5.25 -32.21
C ASP A 60 7.56 6.22 -32.59
N ARG A 61 7.18 7.15 -31.70
CA ARG A 61 6.10 8.10 -31.95
C ARG A 61 6.44 9.08 -33.10
N PRO A 62 5.42 9.66 -33.75
CA PRO A 62 5.62 10.75 -34.70
C PRO A 62 6.40 11.91 -34.05
N LYS A 63 7.30 12.55 -34.79
CA LYS A 63 8.11 13.69 -34.31
C LYS A 63 7.26 14.90 -33.91
N GLU A 64 6.08 15.03 -34.52
CA GLU A 64 5.09 16.05 -34.22
C GLU A 64 4.30 15.79 -32.93
N ALA A 65 4.32 14.56 -32.44
CA ALA A 65 3.69 14.18 -31.19
C ALA A 65 4.61 14.41 -29.99
N ALA A 66 4.02 14.54 -28.82
CA ALA A 66 4.72 14.63 -27.54
C ALA A 66 4.53 13.35 -26.72
N GLY A 67 5.52 13.01 -25.90
CA GLY A 67 5.40 11.98 -24.88
C GLY A 67 5.05 12.56 -23.52
N VAL A 68 4.33 11.79 -22.70
CA VAL A 68 4.11 12.10 -21.29
C VAL A 68 4.44 10.85 -20.47
N ILE A 69 5.39 10.94 -19.55
CA ILE A 69 5.72 9.86 -18.61
C ILE A 69 4.99 10.17 -17.33
N VAL A 70 4.07 9.28 -16.92
CA VAL A 70 3.31 9.38 -15.67
C VAL A 70 3.94 8.43 -14.66
N LEU A 71 4.48 8.97 -13.56
CA LEU A 71 5.05 8.22 -12.47
C LEU A 71 4.00 8.05 -11.37
N LEU A 72 3.75 6.81 -10.92
CA LEU A 72 2.84 6.44 -9.85
C LEU A 72 3.65 6.00 -8.63
N TYR A 73 3.55 6.75 -7.55
CA TYR A 73 4.25 6.43 -6.31
C TYR A 73 3.43 6.87 -5.09
N ASP A 74 3.81 6.38 -3.93
CA ASP A 74 3.21 6.75 -2.66
C ASP A 74 4.33 7.23 -1.72
N SER A 75 4.30 8.49 -1.30
CA SER A 75 5.24 9.05 -0.34
C SER A 75 4.94 8.61 1.10
N LYS A 76 3.79 8.02 1.31
CA LYS A 76 3.32 7.29 2.48
C LYS A 76 3.08 5.83 2.09
N TYR A 77 2.54 5.02 2.97
CA TYR A 77 2.25 3.61 2.69
C TYR A 77 0.76 3.34 2.49
N TYR A 78 -0.02 4.32 2.04
CA TYR A 78 -1.49 4.20 1.95
C TYR A 78 -1.95 3.26 0.84
N ALA A 79 -1.27 3.28 -0.29
CA ALA A 79 -1.63 2.52 -1.50
C ALA A 79 -0.48 1.64 -2.03
N VAL A 80 0.63 1.51 -1.29
CA VAL A 80 1.77 0.68 -1.69
C VAL A 80 1.32 -0.76 -1.90
N ASP A 81 1.83 -1.37 -2.98
CA ASP A 81 1.49 -2.72 -3.46
C ASP A 81 0.07 -2.88 -4.06
N GLU A 82 -0.78 -1.84 -4.12
CA GLU A 82 -2.00 -1.91 -4.91
C GLU A 82 -1.66 -2.09 -6.39
N ARG A 83 -2.32 -3.05 -7.05
CA ARG A 83 -2.14 -3.30 -8.50
C ARG A 83 -2.87 -2.23 -9.30
N VAL A 84 -2.19 -1.64 -10.28
CA VAL A 84 -2.78 -0.65 -11.17
C VAL A 84 -3.51 -1.35 -12.32
N LEU A 85 -4.80 -1.10 -12.46
CA LEU A 85 -5.64 -1.68 -13.50
C LEU A 85 -5.81 -0.74 -14.70
N SER A 86 -5.94 0.56 -14.44
CA SER A 86 -6.02 1.57 -15.51
C SER A 86 -5.56 2.94 -15.03
N VAL A 87 -5.09 3.74 -15.98
CA VAL A 87 -4.82 5.17 -15.81
C VAL A 87 -5.49 5.91 -16.95
N SER A 88 -6.26 6.94 -16.67
CA SER A 88 -6.83 7.82 -17.68
C SER A 88 -6.49 9.28 -17.35
N TYR A 89 -6.41 10.09 -18.39
CA TYR A 89 -6.33 11.55 -18.28
C TYR A 89 -7.41 12.19 -19.12
N GLU A 90 -8.17 13.09 -18.54
CA GLU A 90 -9.18 13.90 -19.20
C GLU A 90 -8.75 15.37 -19.16
N ALA A 91 -8.50 15.97 -20.31
CA ALA A 91 -8.19 17.40 -20.42
C ALA A 91 -9.46 18.24 -20.30
N ALA A 92 -9.44 19.26 -19.46
CA ALA A 92 -10.53 20.22 -19.34
C ALA A 92 -10.67 21.04 -20.64
N GLU A 93 -9.53 21.39 -21.27
CA GLU A 93 -9.46 22.14 -22.50
C GLU A 93 -8.39 21.56 -23.42
N GLY A 94 -8.60 21.69 -24.75
CA GLY A 94 -7.70 21.19 -25.79
C GLY A 94 -7.88 19.70 -26.10
N ASP A 95 -7.39 19.29 -27.25
CA ASP A 95 -7.44 17.91 -27.72
C ASP A 95 -6.10 17.23 -27.47
N LEU A 96 -6.13 16.07 -26.80
CA LEU A 96 -4.96 15.24 -26.52
C LEU A 96 -4.59 14.37 -27.73
N THR A 97 -5.58 14.01 -28.54
CA THR A 97 -5.44 13.14 -29.71
C THR A 97 -6.11 13.78 -30.92
N GLY A 98 -5.80 13.33 -32.12
CA GLY A 98 -6.39 13.82 -33.35
C GLY A 98 -5.43 13.72 -34.56
N THR A 99 -5.87 14.16 -35.69
CA THR A 99 -5.03 14.26 -36.91
C THR A 99 -4.50 15.68 -37.04
N LEU A 100 -3.17 15.82 -37.05
CA LEU A 100 -2.46 17.07 -37.26
C LEU A 100 -2.11 17.18 -38.71
N ASP A 101 -2.66 18.19 -39.38
CA ASP A 101 -2.39 18.54 -40.78
C ASP A 101 -2.09 20.03 -40.89
N ASP A 102 -0.88 20.37 -41.33
CA ASP A 102 -0.39 21.75 -41.43
C ASP A 102 -0.68 22.60 -40.17
N GLY A 103 -0.39 22.04 -39.02
CA GLY A 103 -0.60 22.68 -37.69
C GLY A 103 -2.06 22.76 -37.23
N LYS A 104 -3.00 22.16 -37.97
CA LYS A 104 -4.42 22.14 -37.62
C LYS A 104 -4.85 20.75 -37.17
N VAL A 105 -5.48 20.69 -36.01
CA VAL A 105 -6.02 19.44 -35.44
C VAL A 105 -7.46 19.20 -35.90
N THR A 106 -7.75 17.98 -36.36
CA THR A 106 -9.09 17.51 -36.70
C THR A 106 -9.40 16.18 -36.02
N GLY A 107 -10.67 15.92 -35.69
CA GLY A 107 -11.10 14.69 -35.06
C GLY A 107 -10.52 14.50 -33.63
N GLY A 108 -10.37 15.60 -32.89
CA GLY A 108 -9.72 15.61 -31.61
C GLY A 108 -10.47 14.87 -30.48
N GLY A 109 -9.71 14.34 -29.50
CA GLY A 109 -10.21 13.70 -28.30
C GLY A 109 -9.56 14.27 -27.05
N LYS A 110 -10.37 14.48 -26.01
CA LYS A 110 -9.92 15.07 -24.74
C LYS A 110 -9.48 14.03 -23.71
N THR A 111 -9.75 12.76 -23.95
CA THR A 111 -9.46 11.69 -22.98
C THR A 111 -8.52 10.67 -23.59
N VAL A 112 -7.53 10.28 -22.83
CA VAL A 112 -6.67 9.13 -23.14
C VAL A 112 -6.74 8.15 -21.96
N THR A 113 -6.83 6.85 -22.28
CA THR A 113 -6.92 5.79 -21.26
C THR A 113 -5.91 4.71 -21.55
N MET A 114 -5.20 4.32 -20.52
CA MET A 114 -4.29 3.19 -20.52
C MET A 114 -4.91 2.08 -19.67
N THR A 115 -5.01 0.90 -20.21
CA THR A 115 -5.47 -0.28 -19.47
C THR A 115 -4.37 -1.33 -19.46
N TRP A 116 -4.15 -1.92 -18.33
CA TRP A 116 -3.24 -3.06 -18.20
C TRP A 116 -4.02 -4.34 -18.54
N SER A 117 -3.67 -4.97 -19.63
CA SER A 117 -4.33 -6.20 -20.12
C SER A 117 -3.40 -7.41 -20.13
N ASN A 118 -2.44 -7.48 -19.19
CA ASN A 118 -1.61 -8.67 -19.09
C ASN A 118 -2.43 -9.83 -18.52
N PRO A 119 -2.52 -10.98 -19.20
CA PRO A 119 -3.19 -12.17 -18.68
C PRO A 119 -2.47 -12.81 -17.50
N ASP A 120 -1.21 -12.41 -17.20
CA ASP A 120 -0.45 -12.89 -16.05
C ASP A 120 -0.72 -12.00 -14.82
N PRO A 121 -1.48 -12.50 -13.82
CA PRO A 121 -1.82 -11.73 -12.62
C PRO A 121 -0.59 -11.35 -11.76
N TYR A 122 0.57 -11.93 -12.02
CA TYR A 122 1.82 -11.63 -11.28
C TYR A 122 2.63 -10.47 -11.87
N HIS A 123 2.22 -9.92 -13.01
CA HIS A 123 2.93 -8.84 -13.72
C HIS A 123 2.15 -7.54 -13.82
N TYR A 124 1.18 -7.30 -12.94
CA TYR A 124 0.55 -5.99 -12.85
C TYR A 124 1.54 -4.96 -12.28
N PRO A 125 1.56 -3.74 -12.82
CA PRO A 125 2.27 -2.67 -12.16
C PRO A 125 1.64 -2.39 -10.79
N VAL A 126 2.50 -2.17 -9.79
CA VAL A 126 2.09 -1.87 -8.41
C VAL A 126 2.51 -0.44 -8.04
N ILE A 127 1.79 0.16 -7.10
CA ILE A 127 2.20 1.42 -6.50
C ILE A 127 3.42 1.16 -5.63
N GLY A 128 4.55 1.80 -5.96
CA GLY A 128 5.79 1.68 -5.20
C GLY A 128 5.90 2.74 -4.11
N HIS A 129 6.69 2.45 -3.06
CA HIS A 129 7.00 3.45 -2.04
C HIS A 129 8.09 4.41 -2.54
N GLY A 130 7.78 5.71 -2.52
CA GLY A 130 8.69 6.78 -2.94
C GLY A 130 8.92 6.87 -4.45
N SER A 131 9.42 8.01 -4.88
CA SER A 131 9.53 8.38 -6.30
C SER A 131 10.46 7.50 -7.15
N LEU A 132 11.34 6.71 -6.54
CA LEU A 132 12.32 5.87 -7.25
C LEU A 132 11.85 4.43 -7.49
N SER A 133 10.81 3.98 -6.82
CA SER A 133 10.30 2.60 -6.91
C SER A 133 8.90 2.50 -7.54
N GLY A 134 8.31 3.64 -7.92
CA GLY A 134 6.98 3.68 -8.52
C GLY A 134 6.95 3.12 -9.94
N SER A 135 5.81 2.58 -10.32
CA SER A 135 5.52 2.24 -11.71
C SER A 135 5.37 3.51 -12.56
N SER A 136 5.73 3.45 -13.81
CA SER A 136 5.54 4.56 -14.74
C SER A 136 4.94 4.09 -16.06
N PHE A 137 4.21 5.01 -16.69
CA PHE A 137 3.53 4.82 -17.96
C PHE A 137 3.91 5.93 -18.93
N GLY A 138 3.88 5.63 -20.23
CA GLY A 138 4.03 6.63 -21.28
C GLY A 138 2.71 6.89 -21.99
N LEU A 139 2.42 8.13 -22.30
CA LEU A 139 1.31 8.57 -23.15
C LEU A 139 1.87 9.27 -24.37
N THR A 140 1.29 9.02 -25.53
CA THR A 140 1.50 9.85 -26.73
C THR A 140 0.32 10.81 -26.86
N VAL A 141 0.61 12.11 -26.94
CA VAL A 141 -0.41 13.16 -27.04
C VAL A 141 0.00 14.22 -28.06
N LEU A 142 -0.96 15.04 -28.49
CA LEU A 142 -0.65 16.25 -29.26
C LEU A 142 0.14 17.25 -28.41
N PRO A 143 1.02 18.07 -29.01
CA PRO A 143 1.68 19.16 -28.31
C PRO A 143 0.66 20.18 -27.77
N GLY A 144 0.89 20.66 -26.55
CA GLY A 144 0.03 21.64 -25.91
C GLY A 144 0.27 21.77 -24.42
N THR A 145 -0.41 22.73 -23.79
CA THR A 145 -0.47 22.85 -22.34
C THR A 145 -1.86 22.41 -21.89
N PHE A 146 -1.91 21.38 -21.06
CA PHE A 146 -3.13 20.74 -20.62
C PHE A 146 -3.34 20.94 -19.14
N ARG A 147 -4.58 21.17 -18.75
CA ARG A 147 -5.09 21.09 -17.38
C ARG A 147 -6.20 20.06 -17.37
N GLY A 148 -6.23 19.20 -16.37
CA GLY A 148 -7.23 18.13 -16.37
C GLY A 148 -7.08 17.23 -15.16
N LYS A 149 -7.63 16.02 -15.29
CA LYS A 149 -7.76 15.07 -14.21
C LYS A 149 -7.22 13.70 -14.61
N PHE A 150 -6.27 13.19 -13.84
CA PHE A 150 -5.93 11.79 -13.89
C PHE A 150 -6.90 10.99 -13.03
N THR A 151 -7.33 9.84 -13.54
CA THR A 151 -8.05 8.83 -12.78
C THR A 151 -7.25 7.54 -12.83
N VAL A 152 -6.86 7.02 -11.68
CA VAL A 152 -6.13 5.76 -11.55
C VAL A 152 -7.01 4.76 -10.81
N THR A 153 -7.34 3.65 -11.49
CA THR A 153 -8.07 2.54 -10.88
C THR A 153 -7.07 1.46 -10.51
N THR A 154 -7.10 1.06 -9.26
CA THR A 154 -6.27 -0.02 -8.71
C THR A 154 -7.11 -1.26 -8.39
N SER A 155 -6.48 -2.29 -7.84
CA SER A 155 -7.17 -3.49 -7.34
C SER A 155 -8.13 -3.20 -6.17
N ARG A 156 -7.98 -2.06 -5.49
CA ARG A 156 -8.77 -1.72 -4.30
C ARG A 156 -9.62 -0.46 -4.49
N TYR A 157 -9.05 0.61 -5.06
CA TYR A 157 -9.68 1.94 -5.09
C TYR A 157 -9.53 2.63 -6.44
N THR A 158 -10.27 3.70 -6.60
CA THR A 158 -10.08 4.66 -7.69
C THR A 158 -9.64 5.99 -7.10
N TYR A 159 -8.49 6.46 -7.57
CA TYR A 159 -7.88 7.72 -7.15
C TYR A 159 -8.00 8.76 -8.24
N THR A 160 -8.14 10.01 -7.85
CA THR A 160 -8.16 11.13 -8.79
C THR A 160 -7.10 12.17 -8.42
N PHE A 161 -6.50 12.78 -9.45
CA PHE A 161 -5.46 13.80 -9.29
C PHE A 161 -5.68 14.92 -10.30
N THR A 162 -5.97 16.12 -9.82
CA THR A 162 -6.05 17.32 -10.67
C THR A 162 -4.63 17.81 -10.93
N LYS A 163 -4.09 17.54 -12.12
CA LYS A 163 -2.73 17.89 -12.53
C LYS A 163 -2.72 18.42 -13.97
N GLY A 164 -1.82 19.36 -14.24
CA GLY A 164 -1.54 19.83 -15.59
C GLY A 164 -0.14 19.46 -16.04
N PHE A 165 0.09 19.50 -17.35
CA PHE A 165 1.41 19.36 -17.96
C PHE A 165 1.52 20.14 -19.26
N THR A 166 2.74 20.42 -19.68
CA THR A 166 3.05 20.97 -21.00
C THR A 166 3.77 19.90 -21.81
N ALA A 167 3.22 19.56 -22.96
CA ALA A 167 3.73 18.57 -23.90
C ALA A 167 4.32 19.27 -25.11
N GLU A 168 5.60 19.07 -25.42
CA GLU A 168 6.29 19.65 -26.55
C GLU A 168 6.57 18.56 -27.60
N ALA A 169 6.41 18.90 -28.90
CA ALA A 169 6.70 17.98 -29.99
C ALA A 169 8.09 17.35 -29.88
N GLY A 170 8.18 16.07 -30.10
CA GLY A 170 9.43 15.30 -30.03
C GLY A 170 10.04 15.14 -28.62
N LYS A 171 9.42 15.70 -27.57
CA LYS A 171 9.92 15.63 -26.19
C LYS A 171 9.00 14.84 -25.27
N ASN A 172 9.51 14.45 -24.10
CA ASN A 172 8.76 13.82 -23.01
C ASN A 172 8.54 14.81 -21.88
N ALA A 173 7.29 14.98 -21.46
CA ALA A 173 6.94 15.63 -20.20
C ALA A 173 6.86 14.57 -19.08
N ASN A 174 7.11 14.96 -17.84
CA ASN A 174 6.99 14.08 -16.68
C ASN A 174 5.87 14.58 -15.76
N VAL A 175 5.01 13.67 -15.31
CA VAL A 175 3.96 13.94 -14.33
C VAL A 175 4.08 12.92 -13.22
N ALA A 176 4.12 13.38 -11.97
CA ALA A 176 4.18 12.53 -10.79
C ALA A 176 2.83 12.56 -10.06
N LEU A 177 2.28 11.38 -9.78
CA LEU A 177 1.04 11.19 -9.02
C LEU A 177 1.41 10.53 -7.69
N ASP A 178 1.30 11.28 -6.60
CA ASP A 178 1.55 10.80 -5.24
C ASP A 178 0.24 10.31 -4.62
N PHE A 179 0.16 9.02 -4.34
CA PHE A 179 -1.03 8.39 -3.74
C PHE A 179 -1.25 8.77 -2.27
N ALA A 180 -0.29 9.44 -1.65
CA ALA A 180 -0.51 10.09 -0.37
C ALA A 180 -1.30 11.41 -0.50
N GLU A 181 -1.36 12.00 -1.70
CA GLU A 181 -1.97 13.30 -1.97
C GLU A 181 -2.91 13.28 -3.20
N PRO A 182 -3.89 12.35 -3.30
CA PRO A 182 -4.93 12.42 -4.33
C PRO A 182 -5.89 13.59 -4.03
N ASP A 183 -6.78 13.89 -4.98
CA ASP A 183 -7.83 14.90 -4.78
C ASP A 183 -8.73 14.55 -3.58
N GLU A 184 -8.97 13.25 -3.37
CA GLU A 184 -9.72 12.69 -2.24
C GLU A 184 -9.13 11.34 -1.83
N GLN A 185 -8.79 11.18 -0.55
CA GLN A 185 -8.32 9.91 -0.01
C GLN A 185 -9.49 8.95 0.20
N PRO A 186 -9.39 7.68 -0.23
CA PRO A 186 -10.38 6.69 0.10
C PRO A 186 -10.39 6.37 1.60
N THR A 187 -11.57 6.05 2.13
CA THR A 187 -11.69 5.55 3.49
C THR A 187 -11.08 4.16 3.61
N ARG A 188 -10.17 3.98 4.57
CA ARG A 188 -9.47 2.71 4.81
C ARG A 188 -10.17 1.90 5.89
N LYS A 189 -10.41 0.62 5.62
CA LYS A 189 -11.01 -0.34 6.54
C LYS A 189 -9.96 -0.91 7.48
N VAL A 190 -10.19 -0.76 8.77
CA VAL A 190 -9.25 -1.17 9.83
C VAL A 190 -9.80 -2.36 10.60
N GLY A 191 -9.16 -3.50 10.47
CA GLY A 191 -9.40 -4.67 11.31
C GLY A 191 -8.64 -4.58 12.65
N VAL A 192 -9.20 -5.17 13.68
CA VAL A 192 -8.54 -5.29 15.00
C VAL A 192 -8.46 -6.76 15.37
N LEU A 193 -7.24 -7.30 15.50
CA LEU A 193 -7.00 -8.65 15.99
C LEU A 193 -6.31 -8.56 17.34
N GLY A 194 -7.01 -8.97 18.40
CA GLY A 194 -6.51 -8.74 19.75
C GLY A 194 -6.96 -9.73 20.81
N ASP A 195 -6.41 -9.50 22.00
CA ASP A 195 -6.80 -10.17 23.24
C ASP A 195 -7.74 -9.29 24.08
N SER A 196 -7.71 -9.48 25.42
CA SER A 196 -8.56 -8.74 26.36
C SER A 196 -8.41 -7.21 26.31
N ILE A 197 -7.24 -6.71 25.92
CA ILE A 197 -6.96 -5.27 25.90
C ILE A 197 -7.74 -4.58 24.75
N SER A 198 -8.06 -5.32 23.69
CA SER A 198 -8.75 -4.83 22.51
C SER A 198 -10.26 -5.12 22.49
N THR A 199 -10.77 -5.88 23.48
CA THR A 199 -12.20 -6.24 23.54
C THR A 199 -13.08 -5.07 23.98
N MET A 200 -14.33 -5.08 23.52
CA MET A 200 -15.43 -4.26 24.05
C MET A 200 -16.73 -5.02 23.81
N ASP A 201 -17.53 -5.22 24.84
CA ASP A 201 -18.80 -5.93 24.73
C ASP A 201 -19.73 -5.24 23.74
N GLY A 202 -20.33 -6.01 22.86
CA GLY A 202 -21.19 -5.50 21.77
C GLY A 202 -20.44 -4.87 20.56
N ALA A 203 -19.09 -4.89 20.57
CA ALA A 203 -18.30 -4.34 19.48
C ALA A 203 -17.29 -5.36 18.88
N MET A 204 -17.47 -6.64 19.17
CA MET A 204 -16.68 -7.75 18.59
C MET A 204 -17.47 -8.44 17.48
N VAL A 205 -16.74 -9.02 16.51
CA VAL A 205 -17.31 -9.67 15.32
C VAL A 205 -18.18 -10.89 15.66
N ASN A 206 -17.94 -11.54 16.80
CA ASN A 206 -18.63 -12.76 17.20
C ASN A 206 -19.08 -12.67 18.67
N GLU A 207 -20.37 -12.92 18.94
CA GLU A 207 -20.97 -12.91 20.28
C GLU A 207 -20.40 -14.00 21.22
N ASP A 208 -19.82 -15.05 20.65
CA ASP A 208 -19.14 -16.10 21.42
C ASP A 208 -17.79 -15.65 22.00
N TYR A 209 -17.22 -14.57 21.49
CA TYR A 209 -15.98 -14.02 22.03
C TYR A 209 -16.23 -13.31 23.37
N SER A 210 -15.43 -13.64 24.36
CA SER A 210 -15.60 -13.07 25.71
C SER A 210 -14.89 -11.72 25.79
N PRO A 211 -15.59 -10.63 26.18
CA PRO A 211 -14.99 -9.33 26.40
C PRO A 211 -14.28 -9.28 27.77
N PHE A 212 -13.35 -8.35 27.91
CA PHE A 212 -12.88 -7.86 29.21
C PHE A 212 -13.58 -6.54 29.56
N TYR A 213 -13.73 -5.63 28.59
CA TYR A 213 -14.39 -4.36 28.79
C TYR A 213 -15.90 -4.44 28.50
N PRO A 214 -16.74 -3.69 29.22
CA PRO A 214 -16.43 -2.72 30.29
C PRO A 214 -15.95 -3.40 31.55
N GLY A 215 -14.88 -3.59 32.00
CA GLY A 215 -14.29 -4.36 33.08
C GLY A 215 -15.25 -4.66 34.24
N SER A 216 -15.07 -5.79 34.85
CA SER A 216 -15.86 -6.26 35.98
C SER A 216 -15.40 -5.71 37.36
N ASP A 217 -14.36 -4.85 37.38
CA ASP A 217 -13.87 -4.27 38.63
C ASP A 217 -14.76 -3.07 39.02
N PRO A 218 -15.51 -3.18 40.13
CA PRO A 218 -16.42 -2.12 40.56
C PRO A 218 -15.71 -0.81 40.89
N ASN A 219 -14.43 -0.84 41.28
CA ASN A 219 -13.67 0.41 41.52
C ASN A 219 -13.36 1.17 40.23
N VAL A 220 -13.20 0.44 39.14
CA VAL A 220 -12.96 1.04 37.81
C VAL A 220 -14.26 1.50 37.16
N THR A 221 -15.31 0.68 37.22
CA THR A 221 -16.62 1.02 36.66
C THR A 221 -17.32 2.16 37.37
N ALA A 222 -17.04 2.34 38.68
CA ALA A 222 -17.58 3.46 39.47
C ALA A 222 -16.89 4.82 39.19
N ASN A 223 -15.75 4.84 38.50
CA ASN A 223 -15.03 6.07 38.18
C ASN A 223 -15.04 6.33 36.65
N PRO A 224 -15.95 7.20 36.14
CA PRO A 224 -16.08 7.45 34.71
C PRO A 224 -14.82 8.02 34.06
N SER A 225 -13.91 8.62 34.82
CA SER A 225 -12.69 9.23 34.28
C SER A 225 -11.58 8.22 33.96
N ILE A 226 -11.73 6.98 34.41
CA ILE A 226 -10.75 5.89 34.15
C ILE A 226 -11.40 4.64 33.55
N ALA A 227 -12.72 4.56 33.56
CA ALA A 227 -13.47 3.43 33.04
C ALA A 227 -13.43 3.36 31.51
N VAL A 228 -13.20 2.17 30.95
CA VAL A 228 -13.40 1.87 29.53
C VAL A 228 -14.74 1.16 29.42
N ASP A 229 -15.83 1.92 29.39
CA ASP A 229 -17.22 1.45 29.42
C ASP A 229 -17.95 1.61 28.08
N ALA A 230 -17.27 2.15 27.08
CA ALA A 230 -17.77 2.35 25.73
C ALA A 230 -16.65 2.18 24.69
N LYS A 231 -17.01 1.80 23.46
CA LYS A 231 -16.05 1.58 22.37
C LYS A 231 -15.24 2.83 22.04
N GLU A 232 -15.82 4.01 22.17
CA GLU A 232 -15.20 5.31 21.94
C GLU A 232 -14.01 5.57 22.88
N LYS A 233 -13.93 4.85 23.99
CA LYS A 233 -12.86 4.94 24.98
C LYS A 233 -11.72 3.94 24.73
N THR A 234 -11.87 3.01 23.79
CA THR A 234 -10.82 2.05 23.43
C THR A 234 -9.72 2.67 22.59
N TYR A 235 -8.50 2.12 22.64
CA TYR A 235 -7.38 2.64 21.85
C TYR A 235 -7.62 2.50 20.35
N TRP A 236 -8.23 1.38 19.91
CA TRP A 236 -8.48 1.13 18.50
C TRP A 236 -9.54 2.09 17.92
N TRP A 237 -10.63 2.38 18.67
CA TRP A 237 -11.62 3.35 18.25
C TRP A 237 -11.00 4.74 18.11
N LYS A 238 -10.24 5.15 19.14
CA LYS A 238 -9.55 6.46 19.11
C LYS A 238 -8.53 6.55 17.97
N THR A 239 -7.78 5.48 17.70
CA THR A 239 -6.87 5.43 16.55
C THR A 239 -7.65 5.66 15.24
N ILE A 240 -8.73 4.91 15.02
CA ILE A 240 -9.49 4.91 13.77
C ILE A 240 -10.28 6.21 13.58
N TYR A 241 -11.02 6.67 14.61
CA TYR A 241 -12.00 7.74 14.44
C TYR A 241 -11.55 9.10 14.98
N ASN A 242 -10.54 9.15 15.86
CA ASN A 242 -10.07 10.41 16.41
C ASN A 242 -8.74 10.88 15.80
N TYR A 243 -7.90 9.96 15.33
CA TYR A 243 -6.57 10.27 14.79
C TYR A 243 -6.45 10.08 13.30
N MET A 244 -6.93 8.97 12.73
CA MET A 244 -7.01 8.82 11.28
C MET A 244 -8.06 9.79 10.72
N LYS A 245 -7.81 10.30 9.52
CA LYS A 245 -8.77 11.19 8.81
C LYS A 245 -9.76 10.39 7.96
N HIS A 246 -9.34 9.23 7.47
CA HIS A 246 -10.07 8.41 6.50
C HIS A 246 -10.10 6.94 6.92
N GLY A 247 -10.37 6.67 8.21
CA GLY A 247 -10.47 5.33 8.76
C GLY A 247 -11.90 4.94 9.11
N GLU A 248 -12.23 3.66 8.90
CA GLU A 248 -13.44 3.03 9.43
C GLU A 248 -13.12 1.62 9.94
N LEU A 249 -13.90 1.14 10.91
CA LEU A 249 -13.73 -0.21 11.44
C LEU A 249 -14.25 -1.23 10.42
N ASP A 250 -13.39 -2.17 10.00
CA ASP A 250 -13.81 -3.38 9.29
C ASP A 250 -14.52 -4.32 10.29
N VAL A 251 -13.76 -4.97 11.14
CA VAL A 251 -14.28 -5.75 12.28
C VAL A 251 -13.28 -5.75 13.44
N ASN A 252 -13.79 -5.98 14.64
CA ASN A 252 -12.98 -6.27 15.82
C ASN A 252 -13.06 -7.77 16.16
N SER A 253 -11.99 -8.51 15.81
CA SER A 253 -11.81 -9.92 16.15
C SER A 253 -10.92 -10.06 17.40
N SER A 254 -11.37 -9.50 18.51
CA SER A 254 -10.67 -9.63 19.81
C SER A 254 -11.42 -10.58 20.74
N TRP A 255 -10.65 -11.38 21.53
CA TRP A 255 -11.21 -12.30 22.50
C TRP A 255 -10.36 -12.33 23.77
N SER A 256 -10.98 -12.08 24.93
CA SER A 256 -10.28 -12.02 26.23
C SER A 256 -9.57 -13.31 26.58
N GLY A 257 -8.32 -13.19 27.01
CA GLY A 257 -7.49 -14.31 27.47
C GLY A 257 -6.97 -15.22 26.37
N THR A 258 -7.06 -14.82 25.08
CA THR A 258 -6.57 -15.62 23.97
C THR A 258 -5.11 -15.35 23.64
N ARG A 259 -4.45 -16.35 23.07
CA ARG A 259 -3.03 -16.37 22.71
C ARG A 259 -2.85 -16.22 21.19
N VAL A 260 -1.65 -15.92 20.77
CA VAL A 260 -1.27 -15.95 19.35
C VAL A 260 -1.30 -17.38 18.80
N VAL A 261 -0.84 -18.33 19.60
CA VAL A 261 -0.83 -19.77 19.27
C VAL A 261 -2.24 -20.34 19.15
N HIS A 262 -2.36 -21.47 18.46
CA HIS A 262 -3.62 -22.23 18.39
C HIS A 262 -4.21 -22.49 19.78
N GLU A 263 -5.50 -22.27 19.92
CA GLU A 263 -6.21 -22.45 21.16
C GLU A 263 -7.70 -22.75 20.91
N ILE A 264 -8.26 -23.68 21.67
CA ILE A 264 -9.71 -23.96 21.65
C ILE A 264 -10.32 -23.43 22.95
N LYS A 265 -11.39 -22.66 22.83
CA LYS A 265 -12.20 -22.17 23.96
C LYS A 265 -13.68 -22.45 23.75
N SER A 266 -14.42 -22.46 24.88
CA SER A 266 -15.88 -22.50 24.84
C SER A 266 -16.43 -21.13 24.51
N GLY A 267 -17.28 -21.03 23.50
CA GLY A 267 -17.99 -19.81 23.16
C GLY A 267 -18.83 -19.29 24.31
N ARG A 268 -18.91 -17.98 24.48
CA ARG A 268 -19.67 -17.34 25.58
C ARG A 268 -21.17 -17.66 25.49
N VAL A 269 -21.74 -17.59 24.31
CA VAL A 269 -23.19 -17.76 24.05
C VAL A 269 -23.50 -19.20 23.65
N SER A 270 -22.85 -19.70 22.59
CA SER A 270 -23.13 -21.02 22.02
C SER A 270 -22.68 -22.18 22.91
N LYS A 271 -21.71 -21.94 23.81
CA LYS A 271 -21.03 -22.99 24.63
C LYS A 271 -20.29 -24.03 23.78
N LYS A 272 -20.15 -23.85 22.47
CA LYS A 272 -19.41 -24.74 21.60
C LYS A 272 -17.91 -24.50 21.72
N SER A 273 -17.15 -25.54 21.45
CA SER A 273 -15.69 -25.41 21.29
C SER A 273 -15.37 -24.70 19.98
N ILE A 274 -14.63 -23.60 20.05
CA ILE A 274 -14.29 -22.74 18.92
C ILE A 274 -12.78 -22.47 18.93
N GLY A 275 -12.17 -22.40 17.76
CA GLY A 275 -10.80 -21.92 17.59
C GLY A 275 -10.70 -20.48 18.10
N ALA A 276 -9.83 -20.22 19.06
CA ALA A 276 -9.78 -18.96 19.79
C ALA A 276 -8.44 -18.23 19.65
N GLY A 277 -7.36 -18.95 19.31
CA GLY A 277 -6.05 -18.33 19.06
C GLY A 277 -6.09 -17.30 17.95
N PHE A 278 -5.09 -16.44 17.87
CA PHE A 278 -5.05 -15.46 16.78
C PHE A 278 -4.92 -16.14 15.42
N VAL A 279 -4.14 -17.23 15.32
CA VAL A 279 -4.06 -18.05 14.10
C VAL A 279 -5.42 -18.64 13.69
N ASP A 280 -6.29 -18.95 14.67
CA ASP A 280 -7.63 -19.49 14.41
C ASP A 280 -8.61 -18.44 13.88
N ARG A 281 -8.37 -17.16 14.19
CA ARG A 281 -9.21 -16.01 13.88
C ARG A 281 -8.67 -15.12 12.75
N ALA A 282 -7.59 -15.56 12.08
CA ALA A 282 -6.96 -14.83 11.00
C ALA A 282 -7.91 -14.48 9.83
N TYR A 283 -9.02 -15.21 9.69
CA TYR A 283 -9.98 -15.05 8.59
C TYR A 283 -11.31 -14.42 9.01
N ASP A 284 -11.38 -13.83 10.20
CA ASP A 284 -12.60 -13.18 10.69
C ASP A 284 -12.90 -11.84 10.00
N PHE A 285 -11.95 -11.25 9.29
CA PHE A 285 -12.10 -9.96 8.62
C PHE A 285 -12.89 -10.08 7.31
N VAL A 286 -13.56 -8.97 6.94
CA VAL A 286 -14.29 -8.89 5.68
C VAL A 286 -13.34 -8.51 4.55
N ASP A 287 -12.79 -7.28 4.60
CA ASP A 287 -11.89 -6.75 3.60
C ASP A 287 -11.02 -5.61 4.18
N PRO A 288 -10.11 -5.89 5.11
CA PRO A 288 -9.32 -4.88 5.79
C PRO A 288 -8.20 -4.34 4.89
N ASP A 289 -7.99 -3.03 4.92
CA ASP A 289 -6.79 -2.39 4.37
C ASP A 289 -5.65 -2.40 5.38
N ILE A 290 -6.00 -2.29 6.67
CA ILE A 290 -5.08 -2.20 7.78
C ILE A 290 -5.54 -3.17 8.86
N ILE A 291 -4.62 -3.87 9.51
CA ILE A 291 -4.90 -4.70 10.70
C ILE A 291 -4.05 -4.21 11.86
N LEU A 292 -4.70 -3.78 12.94
CA LEU A 292 -4.07 -3.55 14.24
C LEU A 292 -3.94 -4.89 14.96
N LEU A 293 -2.74 -5.42 15.04
CA LEU A 293 -2.43 -6.73 15.64
C LEU A 293 -1.82 -6.55 17.03
N HIS A 294 -2.60 -6.83 18.09
CA HIS A 294 -2.20 -6.64 19.50
C HIS A 294 -2.29 -7.93 20.31
N GLY A 295 -1.17 -8.63 20.46
CA GLY A 295 -1.15 -9.92 21.15
C GLY A 295 0.17 -10.25 21.83
N GLY A 296 0.25 -11.47 22.40
CA GLY A 296 1.42 -12.00 23.08
C GLY A 296 1.37 -11.94 24.61
N THR A 297 0.51 -11.09 25.19
CA THR A 297 0.35 -10.98 26.66
C THR A 297 -0.06 -12.32 27.29
N ASN A 298 -1.01 -13.01 26.69
CA ASN A 298 -1.49 -14.30 27.19
C ASN A 298 -0.53 -15.44 26.87
N ASP A 299 0.20 -15.39 25.75
CA ASP A 299 1.27 -16.34 25.45
C ASP A 299 2.33 -16.32 26.54
N LYS A 300 2.79 -15.12 26.92
CA LYS A 300 3.73 -14.92 28.01
C LYS A 300 3.15 -15.39 29.36
N ASN A 301 1.90 -15.04 29.66
CA ASN A 301 1.28 -15.39 30.95
C ASN A 301 1.05 -16.91 31.13
N GLN A 302 0.78 -17.61 30.02
CA GLN A 302 0.54 -19.05 29.94
C GLN A 302 1.78 -19.83 29.52
N SER A 303 2.93 -19.16 29.36
CA SER A 303 4.21 -19.76 28.99
C SER A 303 4.16 -20.58 27.68
N SER A 304 3.51 -20.04 26.67
CA SER A 304 3.54 -20.66 25.31
C SER A 304 5.00 -20.88 24.89
N PRO A 305 5.38 -22.07 24.39
CA PRO A 305 6.75 -22.30 23.91
C PRO A 305 7.14 -21.28 22.85
N LEU A 306 8.36 -20.73 22.93
CA LEU A 306 8.81 -19.75 21.93
C LEU A 306 8.98 -20.38 20.55
N GLY A 307 9.53 -21.61 20.49
CA GLY A 307 9.84 -22.27 19.21
C GLY A 307 10.94 -21.62 18.39
N THR A 308 11.01 -21.96 17.13
CA THR A 308 11.98 -21.46 16.13
C THR A 308 11.38 -20.41 15.22
N TYR A 309 12.24 -19.70 14.48
CA TYR A 309 11.83 -18.79 13.41
C TYR A 309 11.83 -19.56 12.08
N ASP A 310 10.71 -20.15 11.75
CA ASP A 310 10.57 -21.01 10.57
C ASP A 310 10.18 -20.19 9.32
N TRP A 311 11.06 -19.22 8.95
CA TRP A 311 10.80 -18.22 7.92
C TRP A 311 10.40 -18.79 6.57
N ASP A 312 11.10 -19.86 6.14
CA ASP A 312 10.98 -20.41 4.80
C ASP A 312 9.94 -21.53 4.70
N LEU A 313 9.35 -21.94 5.81
CA LEU A 313 8.34 -23.01 5.79
C LEU A 313 7.01 -22.51 5.16
N PRO A 314 6.37 -23.36 4.35
CA PRO A 314 5.00 -23.12 3.89
C PRO A 314 4.03 -22.97 5.07
N ILE A 315 2.96 -22.18 4.89
CA ILE A 315 1.96 -21.89 5.93
C ILE A 315 1.46 -23.17 6.64
N GLY A 316 1.18 -24.24 5.88
CA GLY A 316 0.66 -25.50 6.41
C GLY A 316 1.67 -26.33 7.22
N GLN A 317 2.96 -25.99 7.20
CA GLN A 317 4.03 -26.68 7.95
C GLN A 317 4.49 -25.90 9.18
N LEU A 318 4.01 -24.67 9.38
CA LEU A 318 4.32 -23.85 10.53
C LEU A 318 3.62 -24.37 11.79
N ASP A 319 4.39 -24.56 12.87
CA ASP A 319 3.85 -25.03 14.17
C ASP A 319 3.04 -23.94 14.87
N GLU A 320 1.73 -24.13 14.89
CA GLU A 320 0.80 -23.17 15.51
C GLU A 320 0.75 -23.25 17.05
N ASN A 321 1.50 -24.18 17.67
CA ASN A 321 1.57 -24.31 19.12
C ASN A 321 2.77 -23.59 19.74
N CYS A 322 3.69 -23.10 18.92
CA CYS A 322 4.87 -22.34 19.33
C CYS A 322 4.75 -20.87 18.91
N TYR A 323 5.04 -19.93 19.80
CA TYR A 323 4.78 -18.49 19.64
C TYR A 323 5.35 -17.89 18.37
N ARG A 324 6.65 -18.13 18.07
CA ARG A 324 7.33 -17.58 16.90
C ARG A 324 6.74 -18.12 15.61
N SER A 325 6.61 -19.43 15.51
CA SER A 325 6.09 -20.10 14.32
C SER A 325 4.61 -19.76 14.09
N ALA A 326 3.78 -19.71 15.16
CA ALA A 326 2.39 -19.28 15.09
C ALA A 326 2.27 -17.81 14.63
N TYR A 327 3.13 -16.91 15.13
CA TYR A 327 3.11 -15.50 14.74
C TYR A 327 3.49 -15.32 13.27
N ILE A 328 4.51 -16.05 12.79
CA ILE A 328 4.90 -16.08 11.37
C ILE A 328 3.76 -16.64 10.52
N LYS A 329 3.14 -17.74 10.94
CA LYS A 329 1.96 -18.33 10.30
C LYS A 329 0.83 -17.31 10.16
N LEU A 330 0.50 -16.63 11.26
CA LEU A 330 -0.54 -15.60 11.30
C LEU A 330 -0.29 -14.49 10.26
N ILE A 331 0.91 -13.91 10.23
CA ILE A 331 1.25 -12.85 9.26
C ILE A 331 1.10 -13.35 7.83
N LYS A 332 1.67 -14.53 7.51
CA LYS A 332 1.55 -15.14 6.18
C LYS A 332 0.10 -15.43 5.79
N MET A 333 -0.74 -15.88 6.73
CA MET A 333 -2.17 -16.11 6.50
C MET A 333 -2.89 -14.80 6.16
N LEU A 334 -2.66 -13.74 6.93
CA LEU A 334 -3.26 -12.43 6.71
C LEU A 334 -2.85 -11.85 5.36
N GLN A 335 -1.55 -11.81 5.05
CA GLN A 335 -1.05 -11.30 3.77
C GLN A 335 -1.52 -12.13 2.56
N ASN A 336 -1.65 -13.45 2.71
CA ASN A 336 -2.15 -14.31 1.64
C ASN A 336 -3.66 -14.15 1.40
N ARG A 337 -4.43 -13.83 2.43
CA ARG A 337 -5.89 -13.73 2.36
C ARG A 337 -6.35 -12.33 1.93
N TYR A 338 -5.70 -11.30 2.44
CA TYR A 338 -6.08 -9.89 2.23
C TYR A 338 -4.99 -9.18 1.44
N GLU A 339 -5.21 -9.05 0.14
CA GLU A 339 -4.24 -8.46 -0.78
C GLU A 339 -3.92 -7.01 -0.39
N GLY A 340 -2.62 -6.69 -0.29
CA GLY A 340 -2.15 -5.34 0.06
C GLY A 340 -2.47 -4.91 1.49
N VAL A 341 -2.88 -5.82 2.38
CA VAL A 341 -3.17 -5.49 3.78
C VAL A 341 -1.92 -5.00 4.50
N GLN A 342 -2.04 -3.84 5.15
CA GLN A 342 -1.00 -3.30 6.03
C GLN A 342 -1.21 -3.82 7.46
N ILE A 343 -0.24 -4.56 8.01
CA ILE A 343 -0.30 -5.05 9.39
C ILE A 343 0.54 -4.15 10.29
N ILE A 344 -0.08 -3.58 11.33
CA ILE A 344 0.60 -2.79 12.36
C ILE A 344 0.66 -3.61 13.64
N ILE A 345 1.88 -3.96 14.07
CA ILE A 345 2.08 -4.77 15.27
C ILE A 345 2.14 -3.88 16.51
N ILE A 346 1.31 -4.18 17.50
CA ILE A 346 1.27 -3.50 18.79
C ILE A 346 1.86 -4.44 19.85
N ILE A 347 3.03 -4.08 20.38
CA ILE A 347 3.75 -4.85 21.39
C ILE A 347 3.36 -4.31 22.77
N GLY A 348 2.63 -5.11 23.53
CA GLY A 348 2.14 -4.73 24.86
C GLY A 348 3.27 -4.55 25.89
N ASP A 349 3.05 -3.63 26.83
CA ASP A 349 4.03 -3.22 27.84
C ASP A 349 4.38 -4.30 28.91
N THR A 350 3.63 -5.40 28.93
CA THR A 350 3.84 -6.50 29.91
C THR A 350 4.64 -7.67 29.34
N LEU A 351 5.09 -7.63 28.10
CA LEU A 351 5.90 -8.70 27.53
C LEU A 351 7.26 -8.81 28.22
N THR A 352 7.72 -10.04 28.40
CA THR A 352 9.11 -10.28 28.85
C THR A 352 10.07 -10.10 27.65
N PRO A 353 11.37 -9.85 27.92
CA PRO A 353 12.35 -9.64 26.84
C PRO A 353 12.35 -10.73 25.76
N ALA A 354 12.05 -11.98 26.13
CA ALA A 354 12.03 -13.09 25.16
C ALA A 354 10.85 -13.01 24.18
N TYR A 355 9.66 -12.63 24.62
CA TYR A 355 8.49 -12.44 23.75
C TYR A 355 8.58 -11.11 22.98
N GLU A 356 9.04 -10.04 23.64
CA GLU A 356 9.28 -8.76 23.01
C GLU A 356 10.26 -8.89 21.84
N SER A 357 11.47 -9.43 22.11
CA SER A 357 12.49 -9.60 21.07
C SER A 357 12.01 -10.50 19.93
N SER A 358 11.21 -11.54 20.24
CA SER A 358 10.62 -12.40 19.21
C SER A 358 9.67 -11.64 18.31
N THR A 359 8.80 -10.81 18.87
CA THR A 359 7.85 -10.01 18.08
C THR A 359 8.56 -8.93 17.27
N LEU A 360 9.58 -8.28 17.84
CA LEU A 360 10.41 -7.30 17.13
C LEU A 360 11.15 -7.91 15.94
N GLU A 361 11.72 -9.10 16.11
CA GLU A 361 12.41 -9.82 15.05
C GLU A 361 11.46 -10.17 13.91
N ILE A 362 10.25 -10.63 14.25
CA ILE A 362 9.20 -10.95 13.28
C ILE A 362 8.76 -9.68 12.53
N ALA A 363 8.48 -8.59 13.24
CA ALA A 363 8.11 -7.32 12.61
C ALA A 363 9.17 -6.83 11.62
N LYS A 364 10.45 -6.89 12.00
CA LYS A 364 11.58 -6.51 11.15
C LYS A 364 11.75 -7.42 9.93
N HIS A 365 11.59 -8.73 10.10
CA HIS A 365 11.72 -9.69 9.01
C HIS A 365 10.69 -9.44 7.91
N PHE A 366 9.44 -9.16 8.29
CA PHE A 366 8.35 -8.87 7.34
C PHE A 366 8.27 -7.38 6.93
N GLY A 367 9.16 -6.52 7.41
CA GLY A 367 9.12 -5.08 7.12
C GLY A 367 7.86 -4.37 7.66
N LEU A 368 7.24 -4.90 8.73
CA LEU A 368 5.98 -4.38 9.26
C LEU A 368 6.21 -3.22 10.23
N PRO A 369 5.37 -2.17 10.18
CA PRO A 369 5.37 -1.13 11.19
C PRO A 369 4.96 -1.71 12.56
N TYR A 370 5.55 -1.16 13.62
CA TYR A 370 5.24 -1.59 14.98
C TYR A 370 5.32 -0.46 16.00
N VAL A 371 4.56 -0.61 17.07
CA VAL A 371 4.65 0.21 18.27
C VAL A 371 5.02 -0.68 19.45
N ASN A 372 6.07 -0.31 20.19
CA ASN A 372 6.54 -1.06 21.35
C ASN A 372 6.26 -0.27 22.63
N PHE A 373 5.46 -0.85 23.51
CA PHE A 373 5.11 -0.28 24.81
C PHE A 373 5.95 -0.87 25.97
N VAL A 374 6.85 -1.83 25.72
CA VAL A 374 7.73 -2.34 26.79
C VAL A 374 8.59 -1.20 27.36
N GLY A 375 8.56 -1.04 28.65
CA GLY A 375 9.23 0.07 29.34
C GLY A 375 8.46 1.41 29.32
N VAL A 376 7.29 1.45 28.69
CA VAL A 376 6.41 2.62 28.71
C VAL A 376 5.37 2.46 29.81
N SER A 377 5.23 3.47 30.67
CA SER A 377 4.20 3.46 31.72
C SER A 377 2.84 3.77 31.13
N VAL A 378 2.01 2.74 30.94
CA VAL A 378 0.62 2.89 30.49
C VAL A 378 -0.29 2.83 31.73
N PRO A 379 -1.16 3.82 32.01
CA PRO A 379 -2.12 3.77 33.10
C PRO A 379 -3.04 2.55 33.01
N LYS A 380 -3.14 1.76 34.10
CA LYS A 380 -3.88 0.50 34.13
C LYS A 380 -4.93 0.47 35.26
N CYS A 381 -5.99 -0.27 35.02
CA CYS A 381 -7.01 -0.54 36.03
C CYS A 381 -6.80 -1.89 36.74
N LYS A 382 -6.46 -2.96 36.00
CA LYS A 382 -6.26 -4.30 36.55
C LYS A 382 -5.27 -5.08 35.68
N GLY A 383 -4.19 -5.58 36.26
CA GLY A 383 -3.19 -6.38 35.55
C GLY A 383 -2.59 -5.62 34.38
N SER A 384 -2.73 -6.17 33.18
CA SER A 384 -2.26 -5.55 31.91
C SER A 384 -3.27 -4.60 31.28
N HIS A 385 -4.46 -4.43 31.85
CA HIS A 385 -5.56 -3.73 31.20
C HIS A 385 -5.50 -2.21 31.41
N PRO A 386 -5.41 -1.40 30.35
CA PRO A 386 -5.38 0.04 30.46
C PRO A 386 -6.69 0.65 30.96
N THR A 387 -6.58 1.81 31.63
CA THR A 387 -7.68 2.74 31.87
C THR A 387 -7.98 3.56 30.61
N GLU A 388 -9.03 4.38 30.59
CA GLU A 388 -9.30 5.31 29.48
C GLU A 388 -8.10 6.22 29.16
N PRO A 389 -7.44 6.89 30.14
CA PRO A 389 -6.20 7.60 29.86
C PRO A 389 -5.08 6.74 29.26
N GLY A 390 -4.99 5.47 29.69
CA GLY A 390 -4.06 4.49 29.11
C GLY A 390 -4.40 4.16 27.66
N MET A 391 -5.66 3.96 27.35
CA MET A 391 -6.15 3.75 25.98
C MET A 391 -5.87 4.96 25.08
N GLU A 392 -6.07 6.18 25.60
CA GLU A 392 -5.74 7.42 24.89
C GLU A 392 -4.24 7.53 24.62
N GLN A 393 -3.39 7.22 25.60
CA GLN A 393 -1.94 7.21 25.43
C GLN A 393 -1.52 6.20 24.35
N MET A 394 -2.11 4.99 24.35
CA MET A 394 -1.84 3.98 23.35
C MET A 394 -2.25 4.46 21.94
N ALA A 395 -3.45 4.99 21.77
CA ALA A 395 -3.93 5.49 20.47
C ALA A 395 -3.01 6.59 19.90
N LYS A 396 -2.61 7.55 20.72
CA LYS A 396 -1.67 8.62 20.33
C LYS A 396 -0.32 8.05 19.88
N ALA A 397 0.21 7.09 20.63
CA ALA A 397 1.51 6.49 20.32
C ALA A 397 1.45 5.65 19.04
N ILE A 398 0.36 4.90 18.83
CA ILE A 398 0.13 4.13 17.61
C ILE A 398 0.08 5.08 16.40
N TYR A 399 -0.76 6.12 16.46
CA TYR A 399 -0.87 7.07 15.36
C TYR A 399 0.45 7.81 15.11
N ALA A 400 1.09 8.35 16.15
CA ALA A 400 2.35 9.08 16.01
C ALA A 400 3.49 8.23 15.40
N LYS A 401 3.56 6.94 15.76
CA LYS A 401 4.60 6.04 15.27
C LYS A 401 4.31 5.49 13.87
N CYS A 402 3.05 5.35 13.52
CA CYS A 402 2.59 4.68 12.30
C CYS A 402 1.81 5.64 11.37
N ALA A 403 2.00 6.97 11.50
CA ALA A 403 1.28 7.98 10.71
C ALA A 403 1.46 7.84 9.20
N ASP A 404 2.56 7.21 8.75
CA ASP A 404 2.79 6.92 7.34
C ASP A 404 1.91 5.78 6.80
N TYR A 405 1.22 5.04 7.68
CA TYR A 405 0.34 3.91 7.34
C TYR A 405 -1.12 4.15 7.72
N LEU A 406 -1.41 5.27 8.41
CA LEU A 406 -2.73 5.60 8.95
C LEU A 406 -3.23 6.92 8.35
N PRO A 407 -3.93 6.91 7.18
CA PRO A 407 -4.40 8.12 6.48
C PRO A 407 -5.44 8.93 7.24
#